data_09a2b82e527a62368d4ab1f9593c96b5
#
_entry.id   09a2b82e527a62368d4ab1f9593c96b5
#
_cell.length_a   1.000
_cell.length_b   1.000
_cell.length_c   1.000
_cell.angle_alpha   90.00
_cell.angle_beta   90.00
_cell.angle_gamma   90.00
#
_symmetry.space_group_name_H-M   'P 1'
#
loop_
_entity.id
_entity.type
_entity.pdbx_description
1 polymer ?
#
loop_
_entity_poly.entity_id
_entity_poly.type
_entity_poly.pdbx_seq_one_letter_code
_entity_poly.pdbx_strand_id
1 'polypeptide(L)'
;MNILDYAKGVERMVDPMKVGKTLSLQPRMRYIPKWLGKKMVLSAAKKSDKMPFVVEPYCSFLFYELKEPSKIQKYLPNDFVPAKASVFEGGPEKYYGVVSMFRIHTSVFWGSRAELYLMAENSKTGLLSWIMMDYMSDTISYDEKSGLKAPDVSRAVMTTTCEGDFVCDMETLDKRKFVK
;
A
#
# COMPACT_ATOMS: atom_id res chain seq x y z
N MET A 1 -2.20 -9.41 24.12
CA MET A 1 -3.34 -9.82 23.26
C MET A 1 -3.00 -11.19 22.70
N ASN A 2 -3.85 -12.21 22.90
CA ASN A 2 -3.60 -13.55 22.38
C ASN A 2 -3.77 -13.52 20.84
N ILE A 3 -2.88 -14.21 20.11
CA ILE A 3 -2.91 -14.26 18.63
C ILE A 3 -4.24 -14.82 18.10
N LEU A 4 -4.86 -15.74 18.86
CA LEU A 4 -6.19 -16.31 18.52
C LEU A 4 -7.32 -15.27 18.65
N ASP A 5 -7.23 -14.38 19.63
CA ASP A 5 -8.22 -13.32 19.80
C ASP A 5 -8.05 -12.23 18.73
N TYR A 6 -6.82 -11.96 18.31
CA TYR A 6 -6.52 -11.11 17.17
C TYR A 6 -7.08 -11.71 15.86
N ALA A 7 -6.79 -12.98 15.60
CA ALA A 7 -7.27 -13.67 14.40
C ALA A 7 -8.81 -13.68 14.34
N LYS A 8 -9.50 -14.01 15.43
CA LYS A 8 -10.96 -13.93 15.52
C LYS A 8 -11.51 -12.52 15.33
N GLY A 9 -10.78 -11.52 15.79
CA GLY A 9 -11.12 -10.12 15.58
C GLY A 9 -11.04 -9.73 14.10
N VAL A 10 -9.97 -10.18 13.41
CA VAL A 10 -9.78 -9.96 11.97
C VAL A 10 -10.84 -10.68 11.14
N GLU A 11 -11.14 -11.94 11.44
CA GLU A 11 -12.20 -12.71 10.76
C GLU A 11 -13.56 -12.02 10.86
N ARG A 12 -13.87 -11.39 11.99
CA ARG A 12 -15.12 -10.63 12.16
C ARG A 12 -15.15 -9.32 11.38
N MET A 13 -13.98 -8.76 11.04
CA MET A 13 -13.89 -7.51 10.29
C MET A 13 -13.97 -7.73 8.78
N VAL A 14 -13.60 -8.91 8.30
CA VAL A 14 -13.61 -9.25 6.88
C VAL A 14 -14.83 -10.10 6.58
N ASP A 15 -15.81 -9.51 5.89
CA ASP A 15 -16.94 -10.25 5.34
C ASP A 15 -16.53 -10.86 4.00
N PRO A 16 -16.38 -12.20 3.89
CA PRO A 16 -15.96 -12.85 2.65
C PRO A 16 -16.89 -12.57 1.47
N MET A 17 -18.19 -12.38 1.75
CA MET A 17 -19.17 -12.04 0.72
C MET A 17 -18.96 -10.64 0.15
N LYS A 18 -18.53 -9.68 0.98
CA LYS A 18 -18.18 -8.33 0.51
C LYS A 18 -16.90 -8.35 -0.31
N VAL A 19 -15.90 -9.11 0.11
CA VAL A 19 -14.67 -9.33 -0.66
C VAL A 19 -15.00 -9.93 -2.02
N GLY A 20 -15.77 -11.02 -2.06
CA GLY A 20 -16.21 -11.66 -3.31
C GLY A 20 -16.95 -10.71 -4.24
N LYS A 21 -17.87 -9.89 -3.71
CA LYS A 21 -18.58 -8.86 -4.48
C LYS A 21 -17.61 -7.79 -5.02
N THR A 22 -16.66 -7.34 -4.22
CA THR A 22 -15.66 -6.36 -4.64
C THR A 22 -14.80 -6.91 -5.77
N LEU A 23 -14.32 -8.14 -5.63
CA LEU A 23 -13.54 -8.83 -6.67
C LEU A 23 -14.34 -9.01 -7.97
N SER A 24 -15.63 -9.33 -7.89
CA SER A 24 -16.49 -9.49 -9.08
C SER A 24 -16.73 -8.16 -9.82
N LEU A 25 -16.60 -7.02 -9.15
CA LEU A 25 -16.77 -5.70 -9.74
C LEU A 25 -15.49 -5.19 -10.41
N GLN A 26 -14.33 -5.73 -10.07
CA GLN A 26 -13.03 -5.27 -10.56
C GLN A 26 -12.96 -5.13 -12.11
N PRO A 27 -13.36 -6.13 -12.91
CA PRO A 27 -13.31 -5.99 -14.36
C PRO A 27 -14.22 -4.88 -14.90
N ARG A 28 -15.33 -4.61 -14.22
CA ARG A 28 -16.33 -3.63 -14.63
C ARG A 28 -15.93 -2.19 -14.29
N MET A 29 -15.11 -2.00 -13.27
CA MET A 29 -14.66 -0.67 -12.84
C MET A 29 -13.79 0.03 -13.89
N ARG A 30 -13.13 -0.70 -14.78
CA ARG A 30 -12.35 -0.12 -15.90
C ARG A 30 -13.19 0.70 -16.86
N TYR A 31 -14.49 0.42 -16.95
CA TYR A 31 -15.42 1.09 -17.87
C TYR A 31 -16.24 2.20 -17.21
N ILE A 32 -16.08 2.40 -15.90
CA ILE A 32 -16.83 3.43 -15.18
C ILE A 32 -16.17 4.79 -15.40
N PRO A 33 -16.93 5.85 -15.77
CA PRO A 33 -16.43 7.20 -15.85
C PRO A 33 -15.73 7.61 -14.53
N LYS A 34 -14.58 8.29 -14.63
CA LYS A 34 -13.77 8.67 -13.46
C LYS A 34 -14.56 9.37 -12.35
N TRP A 35 -15.47 10.29 -12.74
CA TRP A 35 -16.31 11.03 -11.78
C TRP A 35 -17.26 10.13 -11.00
N LEU A 36 -17.82 9.10 -11.64
CA LEU A 36 -18.72 8.15 -11.00
C LEU A 36 -17.93 7.20 -10.10
N GLY A 37 -16.79 6.68 -10.57
CA GLY A 37 -15.87 5.87 -9.77
C GLY A 37 -15.42 6.62 -8.50
N LYS A 38 -15.02 7.89 -8.63
CA LYS A 38 -14.69 8.76 -7.48
C LYS A 38 -15.83 8.86 -6.47
N LYS A 39 -17.06 9.09 -6.95
CA LYS A 39 -18.24 9.19 -6.08
C LYS A 39 -18.54 7.88 -5.35
N MET A 40 -18.38 6.74 -6.04
CA MET A 40 -18.57 5.41 -5.45
C MET A 40 -17.53 5.12 -4.37
N VAL A 41 -16.26 5.37 -4.64
CA VAL A 41 -15.15 5.18 -3.70
C VAL A 41 -15.33 6.06 -2.47
N LEU A 42 -15.59 7.35 -2.65
CA LEU A 42 -15.83 8.28 -1.54
C LEU A 42 -17.06 7.90 -0.71
N SER A 43 -18.13 7.41 -1.36
CA SER A 43 -19.32 6.93 -0.64
C SER A 43 -19.03 5.66 0.16
N ALA A 44 -18.24 4.73 -0.38
CA ALA A 44 -17.82 3.53 0.33
C ALA A 44 -16.90 3.87 1.52
N ALA A 45 -15.92 4.74 1.31
CA ALA A 45 -15.00 5.18 2.36
C ALA A 45 -15.70 5.89 3.52
N LYS A 46 -16.75 6.70 3.23
CA LYS A 46 -17.51 7.41 4.28
C LYS A 46 -18.45 6.52 5.09
N LYS A 47 -18.84 5.36 4.58
CA LYS A 47 -19.81 4.47 5.23
C LYS A 47 -19.20 3.41 6.13
N SER A 48 -17.89 3.29 6.14
CA SER A 48 -17.21 2.22 6.87
C SER A 48 -16.25 2.82 7.89
N ASP A 49 -16.58 2.71 9.17
CA ASP A 49 -15.64 2.96 10.28
C ASP A 49 -14.46 1.95 10.25
N LYS A 50 -14.63 0.86 9.50
CA LYS A 50 -13.66 -0.19 9.31
C LYS A 50 -13.61 -0.56 7.84
N MET A 51 -12.50 -0.30 7.19
CA MET A 51 -12.27 -0.71 5.81
C MET A 51 -11.68 -2.13 5.82
N PRO A 52 -12.48 -3.16 5.44
CA PRO A 52 -11.94 -4.49 5.33
C PRO A 52 -10.94 -4.54 4.18
N PHE A 53 -9.80 -5.15 4.42
CA PHE A 53 -8.83 -5.46 3.39
C PHE A 53 -8.29 -6.87 3.57
N VAL A 54 -8.02 -7.53 2.46
CA VAL A 54 -7.37 -8.83 2.42
C VAL A 54 -6.07 -8.63 1.67
N VAL A 55 -4.97 -8.88 2.35
CA VAL A 55 -3.64 -8.93 1.73
C VAL A 55 -3.40 -10.38 1.35
N GLU A 56 -3.06 -10.63 0.10
CA GLU A 56 -2.63 -11.95 -0.32
C GLU A 56 -1.33 -12.32 0.42
N PRO A 57 -1.06 -13.62 0.65
CA PRO A 57 0.06 -14.05 1.50
C PRO A 57 1.43 -13.64 0.96
N TYR A 58 1.50 -13.16 -0.27
CA TYR A 58 2.73 -12.75 -0.91
C TYR A 58 2.89 -11.24 -0.80
N CYS A 59 3.63 -10.81 0.19
CA CYS A 59 4.05 -9.42 0.35
C CYS A 59 5.54 -9.36 0.69
N SER A 60 6.20 -8.33 0.22
CA SER A 60 7.62 -8.09 0.52
C SER A 60 7.82 -6.64 0.93
N PHE A 61 8.66 -6.46 1.94
CA PHE A 61 9.11 -5.14 2.40
C PHE A 61 10.62 -5.10 2.33
N LEU A 62 11.15 -4.23 1.49
CA LEU A 62 12.58 -4.01 1.34
C LEU A 62 12.97 -2.71 2.05
N PHE A 63 13.84 -2.82 3.03
CA PHE A 63 14.32 -1.69 3.82
C PHE A 63 15.70 -1.27 3.32
N TYR A 64 15.80 -0.04 2.85
CA TYR A 64 17.05 0.56 2.37
C TYR A 64 17.52 1.60 3.37
N GLU A 65 18.73 1.41 3.91
CA GLU A 65 19.34 2.40 4.80
C GLU A 65 19.64 3.70 4.05
N LEU A 66 19.13 4.80 4.57
CA LEU A 66 19.35 6.14 4.04
C LEU A 66 20.58 6.75 4.68
N LYS A 67 21.65 6.91 3.91
CA LYS A 67 22.93 7.44 4.38
C LYS A 67 22.87 8.95 4.71
N GLU A 68 22.00 9.68 4.02
CA GLU A 68 21.91 11.14 4.10
C GLU A 68 20.46 11.58 4.38
N PRO A 69 19.96 11.40 5.61
CA PRO A 69 18.56 11.69 5.94
C PRO A 69 18.19 13.18 5.76
N SER A 70 19.14 14.09 5.85
CA SER A 70 18.89 15.52 5.60
C SER A 70 18.42 15.80 4.16
N LYS A 71 18.84 15.00 3.19
CA LYS A 71 18.41 15.15 1.80
C LYS A 71 16.96 14.77 1.54
N ILE A 72 16.37 13.96 2.43
CA ILE A 72 14.97 13.54 2.29
C ILE A 72 13.98 14.51 2.93
N GLN A 73 14.42 15.39 3.81
CA GLN A 73 13.55 16.36 4.49
C GLN A 73 12.68 17.16 3.52
N LYS A 74 13.22 17.53 2.37
CA LYS A 74 12.49 18.31 1.34
C LYS A 74 11.32 17.56 0.69
N TYR A 75 11.25 16.25 0.84
CA TYR A 75 10.17 15.42 0.31
C TYR A 75 9.09 15.13 1.35
N LEU A 76 9.35 15.42 2.63
CA LEU A 76 8.39 15.19 3.68
C LEU A 76 7.43 16.40 3.81
N PRO A 77 6.19 16.18 4.29
CA PRO A 77 5.31 17.28 4.69
C PRO A 77 5.97 18.16 5.76
N ASN A 78 5.58 19.43 5.83
CA ASN A 78 6.22 20.45 6.68
C ASN A 78 6.32 20.06 8.17
N ASP A 79 5.35 19.31 8.68
CA ASP A 79 5.30 18.91 10.08
C ASP A 79 6.02 17.58 10.37
N PHE A 80 6.71 17.01 9.37
CA PHE A 80 7.39 15.74 9.51
C PHE A 80 8.90 15.86 9.38
N VAL A 81 9.60 15.09 10.19
CA VAL A 81 11.06 14.93 10.13
C VAL A 81 11.42 13.47 9.91
N PRO A 82 12.55 13.15 9.26
CA PRO A 82 12.99 11.77 9.12
C PRO A 82 13.14 11.10 10.49
N ALA A 83 12.58 9.91 10.64
CA ALA A 83 12.65 9.16 11.89
C ALA A 83 13.55 7.93 11.74
N LYS A 84 14.25 7.60 12.81
CA LYS A 84 14.93 6.31 12.93
C LYS A 84 13.95 5.24 13.35
N ALA A 85 14.17 4.03 12.87
CA ALA A 85 13.44 2.86 13.30
C ALA A 85 14.33 1.63 13.35
N SER A 86 13.93 0.65 14.13
CA SER A 86 14.50 -0.70 14.09
C SER A 86 13.58 -1.59 13.29
N VAL A 87 14.13 -2.34 12.34
CA VAL A 87 13.37 -3.31 11.53
C VAL A 87 13.04 -4.55 12.34
N PHE A 88 13.93 -4.91 13.27
CA PHE A 88 13.77 -6.06 14.15
C PHE A 88 13.89 -5.63 15.61
N GLU A 89 13.19 -6.31 16.50
CA GLU A 89 13.30 -6.08 17.93
C GLU A 89 14.75 -6.19 18.40
N GLY A 90 15.23 -5.16 19.14
CA GLY A 90 16.61 -5.06 19.58
C GLY A 90 17.65 -4.78 18.50
N GLY A 91 17.21 -4.56 17.26
CA GLY A 91 18.11 -4.19 16.16
C GLY A 91 18.55 -2.71 16.21
N PRO A 92 19.52 -2.32 15.38
CA PRO A 92 19.98 -0.94 15.34
C PRO A 92 18.92 -0.02 14.72
N GLU A 93 18.70 1.14 15.34
CA GLU A 93 17.86 2.19 14.79
C GLU A 93 18.58 2.95 13.68
N LYS A 94 17.97 2.97 12.51
CA LYS A 94 18.49 3.65 11.33
C LYS A 94 17.38 4.38 10.58
N TYR A 95 17.76 5.25 9.66
CA TYR A 95 16.82 5.85 8.71
C TYR A 95 16.60 4.92 7.53
N TYR A 96 15.33 4.67 7.20
CA TYR A 96 14.99 3.77 6.10
C TYR A 96 14.06 4.42 5.08
N GLY A 97 14.34 4.13 3.81
CA GLY A 97 13.33 4.09 2.76
C GLY A 97 12.78 2.67 2.65
N VAL A 98 11.50 2.52 2.46
CA VAL A 98 10.84 1.22 2.40
C VAL A 98 10.14 1.06 1.07
N VAL A 99 10.48 0.00 0.35
CA VAL A 99 9.70 -0.43 -0.82
C VAL A 99 8.85 -1.61 -0.40
N SER A 100 7.54 -1.46 -0.49
CA SER A 100 6.58 -2.53 -0.24
C SER A 100 5.98 -3.02 -1.56
N MET A 101 5.86 -4.33 -1.70
CA MET A 101 5.26 -4.99 -2.86
C MET A 101 4.25 -6.00 -2.34
N PHE A 102 3.00 -5.85 -2.75
CA PHE A 102 1.92 -6.69 -2.25
C PHE A 102 0.73 -6.73 -3.19
N ARG A 103 -0.11 -7.72 -2.99
CA ARG A 103 -1.42 -7.79 -3.62
C ARG A 103 -2.50 -7.67 -2.56
N ILE A 104 -3.46 -6.78 -2.79
CA ILE A 104 -4.46 -6.41 -1.81
C ILE A 104 -5.84 -6.24 -2.43
N HIS A 105 -6.85 -6.56 -1.63
CA HIS A 105 -8.25 -6.34 -1.96
C HIS A 105 -8.91 -5.56 -0.84
N THR A 106 -9.36 -4.35 -1.16
CA THR A 106 -10.09 -3.48 -0.24
C THR A 106 -11.35 -2.95 -0.91
N SER A 107 -12.18 -2.23 -0.16
CA SER A 107 -13.36 -1.55 -0.70
C SER A 107 -13.02 -0.35 -1.61
N VAL A 108 -11.81 0.17 -1.54
CA VAL A 108 -11.38 1.39 -2.26
C VAL A 108 -10.24 1.13 -3.24
N PHE A 109 -9.60 -0.02 -3.13
CA PHE A 109 -8.46 -0.40 -3.93
C PHE A 109 -8.33 -1.93 -3.97
N TRP A 110 -7.92 -2.48 -5.09
CA TRP A 110 -7.59 -3.89 -5.26
C TRP A 110 -6.55 -4.08 -6.36
N GLY A 111 -5.81 -5.16 -6.28
CA GLY A 111 -4.79 -5.55 -7.24
C GLY A 111 -3.37 -5.51 -6.69
N SER A 112 -2.41 -5.54 -7.59
CA SER A 112 -0.98 -5.52 -7.28
C SER A 112 -0.52 -4.09 -7.11
N ARG A 113 0.37 -3.90 -6.14
CA ARG A 113 0.86 -2.58 -5.79
C ARG A 113 2.32 -2.62 -5.35
N ALA A 114 3.09 -1.66 -5.83
CA ALA A 114 4.42 -1.36 -5.29
C ALA A 114 4.41 0.07 -4.78
N GLU A 115 4.90 0.29 -3.59
CA GLU A 115 4.85 1.57 -2.90
C GLU A 115 6.21 1.92 -2.31
N LEU A 116 6.59 3.20 -2.40
CA LEU A 116 7.77 3.76 -1.77
C LEU A 116 7.37 4.63 -0.59
N TYR A 117 7.94 4.34 0.56
CA TYR A 117 7.73 5.10 1.79
C TYR A 117 9.02 5.67 2.36
N LEU A 118 8.86 6.75 3.10
CA LEU A 118 9.85 7.27 4.04
C LEU A 118 9.31 7.13 5.46
N MET A 119 10.15 6.70 6.38
CA MET A 119 9.80 6.69 7.79
C MET A 119 10.04 8.08 8.39
N ALA A 120 9.02 8.63 8.97
CA ALA A 120 9.04 9.99 9.49
C ALA A 120 8.25 10.11 10.79
N GLU A 121 8.56 11.12 11.57
CA GLU A 121 7.86 11.48 12.80
C GLU A 121 7.20 12.84 12.64
N ASN A 122 5.96 12.96 13.06
CA ASN A 122 5.30 14.25 13.15
C ASN A 122 5.87 15.03 14.33
N SER A 123 6.53 16.14 14.06
CA SER A 123 7.22 16.96 15.06
C SER A 123 6.31 17.57 16.12
N LYS A 124 5.00 17.67 15.88
CA LYS A 124 4.01 18.22 16.81
C LYS A 124 3.43 17.14 17.72
N THR A 125 3.26 15.93 17.23
CA THR A 125 2.54 14.87 17.95
C THR A 125 3.44 13.72 18.38
N GLY A 126 4.67 13.61 17.87
CA GLY A 126 5.55 12.47 18.06
C GLY A 126 5.08 11.19 17.35
N LEU A 127 4.07 11.27 16.48
CA LEU A 127 3.54 10.12 15.79
C LEU A 127 4.48 9.66 14.68
N LEU A 128 4.97 8.42 14.80
CA LEU A 128 5.70 7.76 13.74
C LEU A 128 4.76 7.39 12.60
N SER A 129 5.18 7.67 11.38
CA SER A 129 4.36 7.49 10.20
C SER A 129 5.19 7.00 9.01
N TRP A 130 4.56 6.21 8.15
CA TRP A 130 5.08 5.87 6.84
C TRP A 130 4.50 6.87 5.85
N ILE A 131 5.33 7.77 5.35
CA ILE A 131 4.94 8.78 4.37
C ILE A 131 5.10 8.17 2.98
N MET A 132 3.98 7.97 2.31
CA MET A 132 3.97 7.45 0.94
C MET A 132 4.52 8.52 -0.03
N MET A 133 5.59 8.17 -0.71
CA MET A 133 6.26 9.05 -1.67
C MET A 133 5.75 8.83 -3.07
N ASP A 134 5.58 7.57 -3.43
CA ASP A 134 5.13 7.16 -4.75
C ASP A 134 4.54 5.76 -4.70
N TYR A 135 3.71 5.43 -5.68
CA TYR A 135 3.19 4.08 -5.85
C TYR A 135 2.81 3.79 -7.30
N MET A 136 2.82 2.51 -7.63
CA MET A 136 2.32 1.96 -8.89
C MET A 136 1.26 0.90 -8.61
N SER A 137 0.26 0.81 -9.48
CA SER A 137 -0.83 -0.15 -9.37
C SER A 137 -1.30 -0.62 -10.74
N ASP A 138 -1.70 -1.88 -10.84
CA ASP A 138 -2.33 -2.47 -12.02
C ASP A 138 -3.84 -2.21 -12.08
N THR A 139 -4.40 -1.56 -11.05
CA THR A 139 -5.83 -1.23 -10.98
C THR A 139 -6.08 0.23 -10.59
N ILE A 140 -7.34 0.67 -10.74
CA ILE A 140 -7.76 1.99 -10.28
C ILE A 140 -7.59 2.06 -8.77
N SER A 141 -6.92 3.10 -8.27
CA SER A 141 -6.67 3.36 -6.87
C SER A 141 -7.21 4.73 -6.47
N TYR A 142 -7.48 4.92 -5.18
CA TYR A 142 -7.73 6.24 -4.63
C TYR A 142 -6.41 6.93 -4.30
N ASP A 143 -6.28 8.16 -4.76
CA ASP A 143 -5.17 9.05 -4.46
C ASP A 143 -5.73 10.33 -3.84
N GLU A 144 -5.18 10.76 -2.72
CA GLU A 144 -5.70 11.91 -1.98
C GLU A 144 -5.65 13.21 -2.80
N LYS A 145 -4.61 13.39 -3.60
CA LYS A 145 -4.40 14.60 -4.41
C LYS A 145 -5.22 14.60 -5.69
N SER A 146 -5.27 13.46 -6.38
CA SER A 146 -5.94 13.34 -7.68
C SER A 146 -7.33 12.72 -7.63
N GLY A 147 -7.71 12.15 -6.48
CA GLY A 147 -8.96 11.43 -6.24
C GLY A 147 -8.90 9.99 -6.76
N LEU A 148 -9.05 9.75 -8.06
CA LEU A 148 -8.84 8.43 -8.65
C LEU A 148 -7.62 8.46 -9.56
N LYS A 149 -6.65 7.60 -9.25
CA LYS A 149 -5.51 7.31 -10.11
C LYS A 149 -5.85 6.12 -11.00
N ALA A 150 -5.69 6.30 -12.31
CA ALA A 150 -5.79 5.21 -13.27
C ALA A 150 -4.64 4.21 -13.06
N PRO A 151 -4.79 2.94 -13.51
CA PRO A 151 -3.68 2.01 -13.54
C PRO A 151 -2.51 2.60 -14.31
N ASP A 152 -1.31 2.51 -13.76
CA ASP A 152 -0.06 2.96 -14.37
C ASP A 152 0.92 1.80 -14.65
N VAL A 153 0.49 0.58 -14.37
CA VAL A 153 1.21 -0.67 -14.60
C VAL A 153 0.58 -1.43 -15.76
N SER A 154 1.38 -1.78 -16.75
CA SER A 154 0.97 -2.58 -17.92
C SER A 154 1.01 -4.08 -17.61
N ARG A 155 1.93 -4.49 -16.74
CA ARG A 155 2.12 -5.86 -16.30
C ARG A 155 2.47 -5.88 -14.81
N ALA A 156 1.78 -6.73 -14.06
CA ALA A 156 2.09 -7.01 -12.68
C ALA A 156 1.99 -8.52 -12.43
N VAL A 157 3.11 -9.12 -12.04
CA VAL A 157 3.20 -10.51 -11.60
C VAL A 157 3.77 -10.50 -10.19
N MET A 158 3.00 -11.02 -9.26
CA MET A 158 3.44 -11.24 -7.88
C MET A 158 3.12 -12.69 -7.53
N THR A 159 4.13 -13.47 -7.23
CA THR A 159 3.99 -14.89 -6.90
C THR A 159 5.17 -15.36 -6.06
N THR A 160 5.09 -16.59 -5.59
CA THR A 160 6.23 -17.29 -4.97
C THR A 160 6.61 -18.50 -5.77
N THR A 161 7.90 -18.85 -5.74
CA THR A 161 8.38 -20.14 -6.25
C THR A 161 8.11 -21.27 -5.26
N CYS A 162 8.29 -22.50 -5.66
CA CYS A 162 8.19 -23.66 -4.77
C CYS A 162 9.29 -23.67 -3.70
N GLU A 163 10.40 -22.99 -3.94
CA GLU A 163 11.50 -22.81 -3.01
C GLU A 163 11.22 -21.67 -1.98
N GLY A 164 10.12 -20.93 -2.17
CA GLY A 164 9.72 -19.84 -1.29
C GLY A 164 10.26 -18.46 -1.68
N ASP A 165 10.88 -18.32 -2.85
CA ASP A 165 11.30 -17.02 -3.35
C ASP A 165 10.09 -16.17 -3.75
N PHE A 166 10.11 -14.91 -3.35
CA PHE A 166 9.11 -13.94 -3.80
C PHE A 166 9.51 -13.32 -5.12
N VAL A 167 8.66 -13.48 -6.12
CA VAL A 167 8.84 -12.89 -7.45
C VAL A 167 7.90 -11.71 -7.61
N CYS A 168 8.46 -10.53 -7.87
CA CYS A 168 7.70 -9.34 -8.21
C CYS A 168 8.23 -8.77 -9.54
N ASP A 169 7.41 -8.80 -10.57
CA ASP A 169 7.71 -8.22 -11.88
C ASP A 169 6.59 -7.22 -12.23
N MET A 170 6.92 -5.93 -12.09
CA MET A 170 6.01 -4.83 -12.40
C MET A 170 6.61 -3.92 -13.45
N GLU A 171 5.87 -3.68 -14.52
CA GLU A 171 6.25 -2.79 -15.61
C GLU A 171 5.23 -1.67 -15.74
N THR A 172 5.70 -0.42 -15.73
CA THR A 172 4.85 0.76 -15.94
C THR A 172 4.39 0.86 -17.40
N LEU A 173 3.32 1.61 -17.64
CA LEU A 173 2.82 1.87 -18.99
C LEU A 173 3.85 2.56 -19.90
N ASP A 174 4.76 3.34 -19.33
CA ASP A 174 5.89 3.96 -20.03
C ASP A 174 7.16 3.08 -20.03
N LYS A 175 7.00 1.81 -19.69
CA LYS A 175 8.07 0.79 -19.65
C LYS A 175 9.21 1.07 -18.66
N ARG A 176 9.03 1.99 -17.71
CA ARG A 176 9.95 2.12 -16.59
C ARG A 176 9.79 0.95 -15.64
N LYS A 177 10.89 0.40 -15.17
CA LYS A 177 10.89 -0.61 -14.10
C LYS A 177 11.08 0.11 -12.76
N PHE A 178 10.18 -0.14 -11.85
CA PHE A 178 10.22 0.47 -10.51
C PHE A 178 11.34 -0.15 -9.66
N VAL A 179 11.52 -1.45 -9.78
CA VAL A 179 12.60 -2.21 -9.14
C VAL A 179 13.22 -3.16 -10.17
N LYS A 180 14.53 -3.19 -10.25
CA LYS A 180 15.29 -4.19 -10.97
C LYS A 180 15.90 -5.17 -9.99
#